data_1da521271be3f7e36fdb15160c7f510e
#
_entry.id   1da521271be3f7e36fdb15160c7f510e
#
_cell.length_a   1.000
_cell.length_b   1.000
_cell.length_c   1.000
_cell.angle_alpha   90.00
_cell.angle_beta   90.00
_cell.angle_gamma   90.00
#
_symmetry.space_group_name_H-M   'P 1'
#
loop_
_entity.id
_entity.type
_entity.pdbx_description
1 polymer ?
#
loop_
_entity_poly.entity_id
_entity_poly.type
_entity_poly.pdbx_seq_one_letter_code
_entity_poly.pdbx_strand_id
1 'polypeptide(L)'
;MDDNRVMKIVYTFFLGALIALFVGLGIQTFHPGPEMPEYPVEMQFTPGEEPTEEQLAREREYEQQMRSWQEERNDYNRDVAVVSLAASVLLLALSLVLERRNQVLTNGVMLGGLFNLVYAVGRSFASDETGLTFAAVSVGLAVVLFLGWRRFFQDRHEGPRPPAETAAAAPPAG
;
A
#
# COMPACT_ATOMS: atom_id res chain seq x y z
N MET A 1 10.74 1.16 -30.26
CA MET A 1 9.96 1.47 -29.04
C MET A 1 10.06 2.96 -28.86
N ASP A 2 8.93 3.66 -28.78
CA ASP A 2 8.96 5.13 -28.67
C ASP A 2 9.54 5.54 -27.33
N ASP A 3 10.68 6.20 -27.30
CA ASP A 3 11.39 6.67 -26.10
C ASP A 3 10.47 7.42 -25.15
N ASN A 4 9.49 8.12 -25.69
CA ASN A 4 8.49 8.86 -24.93
C ASN A 4 7.54 7.92 -24.13
N ARG A 5 7.29 6.71 -24.61
CA ARG A 5 6.46 5.72 -23.88
C ARG A 5 7.20 5.12 -22.70
N VAL A 6 8.48 4.79 -22.90
CA VAL A 6 9.33 4.27 -21.81
C VAL A 6 9.49 5.29 -20.70
N MET A 7 9.77 6.56 -21.07
CA MET A 7 9.86 7.66 -20.10
C MET A 7 8.59 7.82 -19.25
N LYS A 8 7.41 7.73 -19.86
CA LYS A 8 6.13 7.81 -19.14
C LYS A 8 5.96 6.66 -18.15
N ILE A 9 6.33 5.44 -18.52
CA ILE A 9 6.25 4.26 -17.65
C ILE A 9 7.20 4.43 -16.45
N VAL A 10 8.45 4.79 -16.72
CA VAL A 10 9.46 5.02 -15.66
C VAL A 10 9.00 6.10 -14.69
N TYR A 11 8.56 7.26 -15.21
CA TYR A 11 8.05 8.34 -14.38
C TYR A 11 6.85 7.90 -13.52
N THR A 12 5.87 7.21 -14.11
CA THR A 12 4.69 6.69 -13.41
C THR A 12 5.08 5.76 -12.27
N PHE A 13 6.03 4.86 -12.52
CA PHE A 13 6.51 3.90 -11.52
C PHE A 13 7.20 4.62 -10.35
N PHE A 14 8.15 5.51 -10.65
CA PHE A 14 8.86 6.26 -9.61
C PHE A 14 7.93 7.17 -8.81
N LEU A 15 6.99 7.84 -9.46
CA LEU A 15 5.99 8.67 -8.77
C LEU A 15 5.16 7.82 -7.83
N GLY A 16 4.67 6.66 -8.27
CA GLY A 16 3.91 5.75 -7.43
C GLY A 16 4.70 5.23 -6.23
N ALA A 17 5.95 4.83 -6.46
CA ALA A 17 6.84 4.38 -5.38
C ALA A 17 7.12 5.48 -4.35
N LEU A 18 7.40 6.70 -4.81
CA LEU A 18 7.64 7.84 -3.91
C LEU A 18 6.41 8.22 -3.10
N ILE A 19 5.21 8.17 -3.68
CA ILE A 19 3.96 8.41 -2.94
C ILE A 19 3.78 7.37 -1.83
N ALA A 20 3.99 6.09 -2.13
CA ALA A 20 3.87 5.03 -1.14
C ALA A 20 4.90 5.17 -0.02
N LEU A 21 6.15 5.49 -0.36
CA LEU A 21 7.20 5.77 0.63
C LEU A 21 6.85 7.00 1.48
N PHE A 22 6.35 8.07 0.88
CA PHE A 22 5.94 9.26 1.60
C PHE A 22 4.86 8.97 2.65
N VAL A 23 3.83 8.18 2.28
CA VAL A 23 2.78 7.76 3.21
C VAL A 23 3.36 6.89 4.31
N GLY A 24 4.17 5.87 3.98
CA GLY A 24 4.76 4.95 4.95
C GLY A 24 5.68 5.65 5.95
N LEU A 25 6.57 6.52 5.47
CA LEU A 25 7.45 7.31 6.33
C LEU A 25 6.67 8.35 7.16
N GLY A 26 5.62 8.93 6.57
CA GLY A 26 4.73 9.84 7.31
C GLY A 26 4.10 9.15 8.50
N ILE A 27 3.53 7.95 8.30
CA ILE A 27 2.95 7.17 9.40
C ILE A 27 4.02 6.89 10.47
N GLN A 28 5.19 6.40 10.09
CA GLN A 28 6.27 6.08 11.03
C GLN A 28 6.77 7.30 11.80
N THR A 29 6.79 8.47 11.16
CA THR A 29 7.24 9.72 11.79
C THR A 29 6.27 10.23 12.86
N PHE A 30 4.96 10.15 12.58
CA PHE A 30 3.93 10.67 13.48
C PHE A 30 3.37 9.61 14.45
N HIS A 31 3.60 8.35 14.15
CA HIS A 31 3.19 7.21 14.97
C HIS A 31 4.33 6.18 15.02
N PRO A 32 5.36 6.41 15.83
CA PRO A 32 6.48 5.48 15.97
C PRO A 32 6.03 4.17 16.64
N GLY A 33 6.61 3.05 16.19
CA GLY A 33 6.33 1.74 16.76
C GLY A 33 7.01 1.54 18.13
N PRO A 34 6.56 0.55 18.92
CA PRO A 34 7.16 0.22 20.20
C PRO A 34 8.60 -0.31 20.03
N GLU A 35 9.48 0.12 20.94
CA GLU A 35 10.85 -0.36 20.99
C GLU A 35 10.91 -1.78 21.55
N MET A 36 11.72 -2.65 20.93
CA MET A 36 11.89 -4.02 21.41
C MET A 36 12.67 -4.04 22.72
N PRO A 37 12.23 -4.80 23.75
CA PRO A 37 12.99 -4.97 24.98
C PRO A 37 14.38 -5.51 24.71
N GLU A 38 15.39 -4.91 25.35
CA GLU A 38 16.76 -5.39 25.25
C GLU A 38 16.92 -6.70 26.02
N TYR A 39 17.61 -7.68 25.43
CA TYR A 39 17.92 -8.92 26.12
C TYR A 39 18.96 -8.69 27.22
N PRO A 40 18.68 -9.02 28.50
CA PRO A 40 19.62 -8.83 29.58
C PRO A 40 20.87 -9.70 29.38
N VAL A 41 22.04 -9.07 29.23
CA VAL A 41 23.32 -9.75 29.00
C VAL A 41 23.67 -10.74 30.13
N GLU A 42 23.14 -10.51 31.32
CA GLU A 42 23.32 -11.31 32.53
C GLU A 42 22.60 -12.66 32.51
N MET A 43 21.73 -12.91 31.51
CA MET A 43 21.06 -14.18 31.28
C MET A 43 21.91 -15.18 30.48
N GLN A 44 23.20 -14.94 30.24
CA GLN A 44 24.06 -15.90 29.59
C GLN A 44 24.35 -17.05 30.58
N PHE A 45 23.67 -18.17 30.39
CA PHE A 45 23.91 -19.37 31.17
C PHE A 45 25.28 -19.97 30.85
N THR A 46 26.06 -20.28 31.89
CA THR A 46 27.27 -21.06 31.71
C THR A 46 26.86 -22.54 31.41
N PRO A 47 27.30 -23.14 30.32
CA PRO A 47 26.94 -24.50 30.00
C PRO A 47 27.33 -25.46 31.14
N GLY A 48 26.34 -26.12 31.75
CA GLY A 48 26.55 -27.10 32.82
C GLY A 48 26.25 -26.64 34.25
N GLU A 49 25.87 -25.37 34.46
CA GLU A 49 25.37 -24.87 35.74
C GLU A 49 23.84 -24.82 35.76
N GLU A 50 23.21 -25.18 36.89
CA GLU A 50 21.77 -24.96 37.09
C GLU A 50 21.47 -23.47 37.24
N PRO A 51 20.40 -22.94 36.63
CA PRO A 51 20.02 -21.54 36.75
C PRO A 51 19.74 -21.16 38.21
N THR A 52 20.24 -20.03 38.63
CA THR A 52 19.93 -19.50 39.96
C THR A 52 18.50 -18.97 40.03
N GLU A 53 17.90 -18.88 41.25
CA GLU A 53 16.55 -18.30 41.43
C GLU A 53 16.47 -16.85 40.90
N GLU A 54 17.55 -16.09 41.00
CA GLU A 54 17.64 -14.73 40.48
C GLU A 54 17.62 -14.70 38.95
N GLN A 55 18.31 -15.61 38.28
CA GLN A 55 18.28 -15.74 36.82
C GLN A 55 16.88 -16.14 36.31
N LEU A 56 16.22 -17.07 37.00
CA LEU A 56 14.85 -17.47 36.68
C LEU A 56 13.84 -16.32 36.93
N ALA A 57 14.05 -15.48 37.92
CA ALA A 57 13.19 -14.31 38.17
C ALA A 57 13.34 -13.27 37.05
N ARG A 58 14.57 -13.00 36.58
CA ARG A 58 14.86 -12.07 35.50
C ARG A 58 14.33 -12.59 34.14
N GLU A 59 14.42 -13.90 33.90
CA GLU A 59 13.86 -14.53 32.71
C GLU A 59 12.33 -14.34 32.64
N ARG A 60 11.64 -14.55 33.76
CA ARG A 60 10.18 -14.30 33.84
C ARG A 60 9.82 -12.83 33.61
N GLU A 61 10.61 -11.91 34.13
CA GLU A 61 10.43 -10.46 33.92
C GLU A 61 10.61 -10.12 32.44
N TYR A 62 11.66 -10.61 31.81
CA TYR A 62 11.89 -10.43 30.37
C TYR A 62 10.78 -11.03 29.50
N GLU A 63 10.31 -12.22 29.84
CA GLU A 63 9.16 -12.84 29.15
C GLU A 63 7.88 -11.99 29.29
N GLN A 64 7.64 -11.36 30.44
CA GLN A 64 6.51 -10.46 30.62
C GLN A 64 6.65 -9.20 29.76
N GLN A 65 7.83 -8.57 29.77
CA GLN A 65 8.13 -7.42 28.92
C GLN A 65 8.00 -7.75 27.44
N MET A 66 8.44 -8.92 27.03
CA MET A 66 8.31 -9.38 25.63
C MET A 66 6.85 -9.60 25.23
N ARG A 67 6.02 -10.14 26.13
CA ARG A 67 4.56 -10.30 25.86
C ARG A 67 3.87 -8.95 25.75
N SER A 68 4.12 -8.02 26.66
CA SER A 68 3.53 -6.68 26.57
C SER A 68 3.97 -5.94 25.30
N TRP A 69 5.24 -6.06 24.93
CA TRP A 69 5.74 -5.51 23.67
C TRP A 69 5.07 -6.14 22.43
N GLN A 70 4.80 -7.45 22.44
CA GLN A 70 4.08 -8.11 21.33
C GLN A 70 2.65 -7.60 21.21
N GLU A 71 1.95 -7.39 22.33
CA GLU A 71 0.60 -6.81 22.35
C GLU A 71 0.60 -5.38 21.78
N GLU A 72 1.51 -4.52 22.27
CA GLU A 72 1.67 -3.14 21.76
C GLU A 72 2.03 -3.11 20.28
N ARG A 73 2.89 -4.03 19.83
CA ARG A 73 3.27 -4.15 18.43
C ARG A 73 2.09 -4.60 17.55
N ASN A 74 1.23 -5.49 18.04
CA ASN A 74 0.04 -5.91 17.33
C ASN A 74 -0.95 -4.75 17.18
N ASP A 75 -1.18 -3.98 18.23
CA ASP A 75 -2.00 -2.77 18.21
C ASP A 75 -1.43 -1.72 17.25
N TYR A 76 -0.12 -1.48 17.31
CA TYR A 76 0.57 -0.60 16.37
C TYR A 76 0.38 -1.04 14.91
N ASN A 77 0.55 -2.33 14.62
CA ASN A 77 0.36 -2.87 13.27
C ASN A 77 -1.09 -2.70 12.78
N ARG A 78 -2.06 -2.89 13.68
CA ARG A 78 -3.48 -2.64 13.41
C ARG A 78 -3.72 -1.20 13.01
N ASP A 79 -3.25 -0.25 13.82
CA ASP A 79 -3.45 1.17 13.59
C ASP A 79 -2.78 1.63 12.29
N VAL A 80 -1.55 1.18 12.04
CA VAL A 80 -0.85 1.44 10.77
C VAL A 80 -1.61 0.84 9.58
N ALA A 81 -2.17 -0.37 9.70
CA ALA A 81 -2.95 -0.99 8.64
C ALA A 81 -4.20 -0.17 8.31
N VAL A 82 -4.94 0.28 9.33
CA VAL A 82 -6.15 1.09 9.15
C VAL A 82 -5.84 2.44 8.50
N VAL A 83 -4.81 3.15 8.99
CA VAL A 83 -4.40 4.45 8.44
C VAL A 83 -3.91 4.31 7.00
N SER A 84 -3.09 3.27 6.71
CA SER A 84 -2.61 3.00 5.36
C SER A 84 -3.75 2.62 4.41
N LEU A 85 -4.72 1.84 4.88
CA LEU A 85 -5.90 1.48 4.09
C LEU A 85 -6.72 2.72 3.72
N ALA A 86 -6.97 3.61 4.69
CA ALA A 86 -7.67 4.87 4.45
C ALA A 86 -6.90 5.76 3.45
N ALA A 87 -5.59 5.91 3.62
CA ALA A 87 -4.74 6.66 2.71
C ALA A 87 -4.76 6.06 1.29
N SER A 88 -4.77 4.72 1.15
CA SER A 88 -4.88 4.05 -0.15
C SER A 88 -6.18 4.40 -0.85
N VAL A 89 -7.31 4.32 -0.15
CA VAL A 89 -8.63 4.65 -0.70
C VAL A 89 -8.68 6.11 -1.14
N LEU A 90 -8.11 7.03 -0.34
CA LEU A 90 -8.05 8.46 -0.69
C LEU A 90 -7.17 8.71 -1.93
N LEU A 91 -6.01 8.08 -2.03
CA LEU A 91 -5.13 8.19 -3.20
C LEU A 91 -5.82 7.66 -4.47
N LEU A 92 -6.50 6.52 -4.35
CA LEU A 92 -7.23 5.92 -5.47
C LEU A 92 -8.42 6.79 -5.89
N ALA A 93 -9.17 7.36 -4.95
CA ALA A 93 -10.22 8.34 -5.23
C ALA A 93 -9.65 9.61 -5.89
N LEU A 94 -8.52 10.13 -5.39
CA LEU A 94 -7.84 11.27 -5.98
C LEU A 94 -7.39 11.00 -7.42
N SER A 95 -6.88 9.79 -7.69
CA SER A 95 -6.47 9.40 -9.05
C SER A 95 -7.65 9.50 -10.04
N LEU A 96 -8.87 9.15 -9.62
CA LEU A 96 -10.05 9.24 -10.46
C LEU A 96 -10.44 10.70 -10.78
N VAL A 97 -10.20 11.62 -9.83
CA VAL A 97 -10.45 13.05 -10.06
C VAL A 97 -9.41 13.66 -11.01
N LEU A 98 -8.14 13.21 -10.89
CA LEU A 98 -7.04 13.70 -11.72
C LEU A 98 -7.07 13.17 -13.17
N GLU A 99 -7.83 12.11 -13.45
CA GLU A 99 -7.88 11.44 -14.77
C GLU A 99 -8.17 12.39 -15.93
N ARG A 100 -8.97 13.43 -15.69
CA ARG A 100 -9.31 14.45 -16.69
C ARG A 100 -8.19 15.45 -16.99
N ARG A 101 -7.18 15.56 -16.12
CA ARG A 101 -6.12 16.59 -16.24
C ARG A 101 -4.83 16.06 -16.85
N ASN A 102 -4.33 14.92 -16.38
CA ASN A 102 -3.04 14.38 -16.83
C ASN A 102 -2.98 12.88 -16.58
N GLN A 103 -3.03 12.09 -17.65
CA GLN A 103 -3.04 10.64 -17.58
C GLN A 103 -1.78 10.04 -16.93
N VAL A 104 -0.60 10.64 -17.12
CA VAL A 104 0.65 10.14 -16.54
C VAL A 104 0.66 10.33 -15.02
N LEU A 105 0.25 11.52 -14.56
CA LEU A 105 0.14 11.84 -13.14
C LEU A 105 -0.91 10.94 -12.46
N THR A 106 -2.07 10.78 -13.08
CA THR A 106 -3.14 9.90 -12.60
C THR A 106 -2.66 8.47 -12.42
N ASN A 107 -1.97 7.92 -13.42
CA ASN A 107 -1.43 6.56 -13.33
C ASN A 107 -0.40 6.42 -12.19
N GLY A 108 0.43 7.44 -11.95
CA GLY A 108 1.38 7.45 -10.84
C GLY A 108 0.70 7.49 -9.48
N VAL A 109 -0.32 8.34 -9.30
CA VAL A 109 -1.10 8.40 -8.05
C VAL A 109 -1.86 7.10 -7.82
N MET A 110 -2.45 6.53 -8.87
CA MET A 110 -3.14 5.24 -8.80
C MET A 110 -2.17 4.12 -8.36
N LEU A 111 -0.99 4.07 -8.97
CA LEU A 111 0.02 3.08 -8.62
C LEU A 111 0.52 3.25 -7.16
N GLY A 112 0.70 4.49 -6.71
CA GLY A 112 1.02 4.80 -5.32
C GLY A 112 -0.05 4.34 -4.34
N GLY A 113 -1.33 4.55 -4.67
CA GLY A 113 -2.45 4.02 -3.90
C GLY A 113 -2.47 2.49 -3.83
N LEU A 114 -2.18 1.81 -4.94
CA LEU A 114 -2.10 0.34 -4.97
C LEU A 114 -0.91 -0.18 -4.15
N PHE A 115 0.26 0.43 -4.23
CA PHE A 115 1.41 0.05 -3.39
C PHE A 115 1.11 0.23 -1.91
N ASN A 116 0.48 1.36 -1.55
CA ASN A 116 0.10 1.61 -0.18
C ASN A 116 -1.00 0.64 0.31
N LEU A 117 -1.90 0.21 -0.58
CA LEU A 117 -2.89 -0.84 -0.29
C LEU A 117 -2.22 -2.18 0.04
N VAL A 118 -1.23 -2.60 -0.75
CA VAL A 118 -0.45 -3.82 -0.48
C VAL A 118 0.28 -3.72 0.86
N TYR A 119 0.83 -2.54 1.17
CA TYR A 119 1.46 -2.29 2.47
C TYR A 119 0.44 -2.40 3.62
N ALA A 120 -0.77 -1.82 3.48
CA ALA A 120 -1.83 -1.91 4.47
C ALA A 120 -2.26 -3.36 4.74
N VAL A 121 -2.44 -4.16 3.67
CA VAL A 121 -2.74 -5.59 3.78
C VAL A 121 -1.61 -6.35 4.47
N GLY A 122 -0.35 -6.10 4.10
CA GLY A 122 0.81 -6.70 4.77
C GLY A 122 0.87 -6.40 6.27
N ARG A 123 0.56 -5.16 6.65
CA ARG A 123 0.49 -4.76 8.07
C ARG A 123 -0.69 -5.39 8.81
N SER A 124 -1.83 -5.59 8.16
CA SER A 124 -2.97 -6.26 8.78
C SER A 124 -2.68 -7.73 9.12
N PHE A 125 -1.87 -8.43 8.31
CA PHE A 125 -1.39 -9.76 8.66
C PHE A 125 -0.48 -9.78 9.90
N ALA A 126 0.26 -8.69 10.13
CA ALA A 126 1.16 -8.56 11.26
C ALA A 126 0.47 -8.11 12.56
N SER A 127 -0.83 -7.80 12.52
CA SER A 127 -1.61 -7.38 13.71
C SER A 127 -2.25 -8.55 14.47
N ASP A 128 -2.12 -9.79 13.96
CA ASP A 128 -2.77 -10.99 14.51
C ASP A 128 -4.32 -10.96 14.56
N GLU A 129 -4.93 -9.92 13.99
CA GLU A 129 -6.40 -9.77 13.93
C GLU A 129 -6.97 -10.28 12.60
N THR A 130 -7.52 -11.48 12.61
CA THR A 130 -8.14 -12.10 11.42
C THR A 130 -9.28 -11.24 10.83
N GLY A 131 -10.07 -10.61 11.69
CA GLY A 131 -11.18 -9.73 11.26
C GLY A 131 -10.70 -8.51 10.49
N LEU A 132 -9.66 -7.83 10.96
CA LEU A 132 -9.05 -6.70 10.29
C LEU A 132 -8.43 -7.12 8.95
N THR A 133 -7.70 -8.23 8.94
CA THR A 133 -7.09 -8.78 7.73
C THR A 133 -8.14 -9.09 6.67
N PHE A 134 -9.25 -9.74 7.06
CA PHE A 134 -10.36 -10.01 6.15
C PHE A 134 -10.98 -8.71 5.61
N ALA A 135 -11.21 -7.71 6.47
CA ALA A 135 -11.74 -6.41 6.05
C ALA A 135 -10.78 -5.68 5.09
N ALA A 136 -9.47 -5.63 5.39
CA ALA A 136 -8.47 -5.00 4.55
C ALA A 136 -8.39 -5.64 3.16
N VAL A 137 -8.37 -6.97 3.10
CA VAL A 137 -8.37 -7.73 1.83
C VAL A 137 -9.67 -7.52 1.06
N SER A 138 -10.83 -7.51 1.74
CA SER A 138 -12.14 -7.27 1.11
C SER A 138 -12.24 -5.88 0.50
N VAL A 139 -11.83 -4.85 1.23
CA VAL A 139 -11.77 -3.47 0.71
C VAL A 139 -10.80 -3.39 -0.47
N GLY A 140 -9.62 -3.99 -0.34
CA GLY A 140 -8.64 -4.03 -1.43
C GLY A 140 -9.19 -4.68 -2.70
N LEU A 141 -9.85 -5.83 -2.55
CA LEU A 141 -10.49 -6.54 -3.66
C LEU A 141 -11.59 -5.68 -4.31
N ALA A 142 -12.46 -5.08 -3.50
CA ALA A 142 -13.54 -4.22 -4.00
C ALA A 142 -12.99 -3.03 -4.79
N VAL A 143 -11.94 -2.39 -4.29
CA VAL A 143 -11.28 -1.25 -4.95
C VAL A 143 -10.65 -1.68 -6.29
N VAL A 144 -9.91 -2.78 -6.31
CA VAL A 144 -9.26 -3.29 -7.53
C VAL A 144 -10.29 -3.68 -8.59
N LEU A 145 -11.37 -4.36 -8.19
CA LEU A 145 -12.47 -4.72 -9.08
C LEU A 145 -13.18 -3.47 -9.62
N PHE A 146 -13.44 -2.48 -8.78
CA PHE A 146 -14.07 -1.22 -9.19
C PHE A 146 -13.20 -0.45 -10.20
N LEU A 147 -11.90 -0.33 -9.94
CA LEU A 147 -10.96 0.33 -10.85
C LEU A 147 -10.85 -0.43 -12.18
N GLY A 148 -10.78 -1.76 -12.14
CA GLY A 148 -10.75 -2.61 -13.32
C GLY A 148 -12.02 -2.45 -14.14
N TRP A 149 -13.19 -2.55 -13.47
CA TRP A 149 -14.47 -2.34 -14.15
C TRP A 149 -14.56 -0.97 -14.81
N ARG A 150 -14.25 0.10 -14.09
CA ARG A 150 -14.28 1.46 -14.63
C ARG A 150 -13.35 1.61 -15.83
N ARG A 151 -12.11 1.16 -15.72
CA ARG A 151 -11.08 1.36 -16.74
C ARG A 151 -11.35 0.55 -18.02
N PHE A 152 -11.81 -0.71 -17.89
CA PHE A 152 -12.02 -1.59 -19.05
C PHE A 152 -13.38 -1.42 -19.72
N PHE A 153 -14.39 -0.90 -19.00
CA PHE A 153 -15.72 -0.72 -19.58
C PHE A 153 -15.94 0.69 -20.14
N GLN A 154 -15.25 1.72 -19.69
CA GLN A 154 -15.36 3.05 -20.28
C GLN A 154 -14.69 3.16 -21.66
N ASP A 155 -13.61 2.42 -21.92
CA ASP A 155 -12.94 2.39 -23.23
C ASP A 155 -13.79 1.75 -24.36
N ARG A 156 -14.88 1.06 -24.02
CA ARG A 156 -15.77 0.45 -25.01
C ARG A 156 -16.79 1.42 -25.63
N HIS A 157 -16.96 2.60 -25.09
CA HIS A 157 -17.90 3.60 -25.61
C HIS A 157 -17.26 4.58 -26.62
N GLU A 158 -15.98 4.56 -26.86
CA GLU A 158 -15.37 5.15 -28.03
C GLU A 158 -15.44 4.14 -29.20
N GLY A 159 -16.62 3.99 -29.77
CA GLY A 159 -16.82 3.24 -31.02
C GLY A 159 -15.90 3.76 -32.10
N PRO A 160 -15.56 2.92 -33.11
CA PRO A 160 -14.72 3.33 -34.25
C PRO A 160 -15.28 4.63 -34.82
N ARG A 161 -14.47 5.71 -34.87
CA ARG A 161 -14.81 6.90 -35.62
C ARG A 161 -15.21 6.43 -37.00
N PRO A 162 -16.43 6.79 -37.51
CA PRO A 162 -16.76 6.48 -38.88
C PRO A 162 -15.64 7.02 -39.77
N PRO A 163 -15.17 6.26 -40.76
CA PRO A 163 -14.18 6.75 -41.72
C PRO A 163 -14.70 8.07 -42.23
N ALA A 164 -13.84 9.10 -42.21
CA ALA A 164 -14.15 10.39 -42.79
C ALA A 164 -14.64 10.13 -44.20
N GLU A 165 -15.96 10.25 -44.40
CA GLU A 165 -16.60 10.10 -45.68
C GLU A 165 -15.89 11.09 -46.59
N THR A 166 -15.20 10.52 -47.53
CA THR A 166 -14.47 11.19 -48.58
C THR A 166 -15.40 12.26 -49.16
N ALA A 167 -15.18 13.51 -48.72
CA ALA A 167 -15.72 14.67 -49.45
C ALA A 167 -14.96 14.74 -50.77
N ALA A 168 -15.21 13.75 -51.62
CA ALA A 168 -14.65 13.67 -52.93
C ALA A 168 -15.77 13.94 -53.93
N ALA A 169 -15.53 14.95 -54.70
CA ALA A 169 -16.05 15.18 -56.02
C ALA A 169 -17.50 15.71 -56.11
N ALA A 170 -17.63 17.03 -55.95
CA ALA A 170 -18.53 17.75 -56.82
C ALA A 170 -17.90 17.78 -58.24
N PRO A 171 -18.55 17.29 -59.32
CA PRO A 171 -18.05 17.47 -60.64
C PRO A 171 -18.14 18.96 -61.04
N PRO A 172 -17.19 19.49 -61.83
CA PRO A 172 -17.26 20.85 -62.34
C PRO A 172 -18.48 20.98 -63.26
N ALA A 173 -19.35 21.92 -62.92
CA ALA A 173 -20.40 22.38 -63.80
C ALA A 173 -19.72 23.06 -65.01
N GLY A 174 -20.00 22.49 -66.20
CA GLY A 174 -19.63 23.07 -67.49
C GLY A 174 -20.50 24.26 -67.86
#